data_fb102dc1cf51a09f87a72ba1d152c2b2
#
_entry.id   fb102dc1cf51a09f87a72ba1d152c2b2
#
_cell.length_a   1.000
_cell.length_b   1.000
_cell.length_c   1.000
_cell.angle_alpha   90.00
_cell.angle_beta   90.00
_cell.angle_gamma   90.00
#
_symmetry.space_group_name_H-M   'P 1'
#
loop_
_entity.id
_entity.type
_entity.pdbx_description
1 polymer ?
#
loop_
_entity_poly.entity_id
_entity_poly.type
_entity_poly.pdbx_seq_one_letter_code
_entity_poly.pdbx_strand_id
1 'polypeptide(L)'
;MEIYNLKNNIEVFYVTAVNFPEGIEDAYKKLYSILPENKMRNFFGISYPNENGNIIYKAAAEALFPGESEKYNLESFTIKKGDYISEKITNWKKDVSEVSNVFQKLLQDNRINRQNGYCLEMYVNDNDMICLVPIEPSYN
;
A
#
# COMPACT_ATOMS: atom_id res chain seq x y z
N MET A 1 -4.71 -4.58 -16.97
CA MET A 1 -5.11 -5.11 -15.65
C MET A 1 -4.79 -6.58 -15.56
N GLU A 2 -4.18 -6.98 -14.47
CA GLU A 2 -3.76 -8.35 -14.26
C GLU A 2 -4.17 -8.84 -12.88
N ILE A 3 -4.32 -10.15 -12.73
CA ILE A 3 -4.47 -10.75 -11.41
C ILE A 3 -3.08 -10.98 -10.84
N TYR A 4 -2.86 -10.42 -9.66
CA TYR A 4 -1.61 -10.59 -8.91
C TYR A 4 -1.88 -11.52 -7.73
N ASN A 5 -1.19 -12.65 -7.69
CA ASN A 5 -1.34 -13.59 -6.58
C ASN A 5 -0.21 -13.36 -5.57
N LEU A 6 -0.56 -12.81 -4.42
CA LEU A 6 0.38 -12.62 -3.31
C LEU A 6 0.41 -13.90 -2.49
N LYS A 7 1.55 -14.57 -2.50
CA LYS A 7 1.66 -15.93 -1.95
C LYS A 7 1.77 -15.98 -0.43
N ASN A 8 2.32 -14.93 0.17
CA ASN A 8 2.53 -14.86 1.62
C ASN A 8 2.06 -13.53 2.16
N ASN A 9 1.59 -13.54 3.40
CA ASN A 9 1.32 -12.28 4.10
C ASN A 9 2.61 -11.46 4.21
N ILE A 10 2.48 -10.14 4.12
CA ILE A 10 3.59 -9.21 4.33
C ILE A 10 3.28 -8.40 5.58
N GLU A 11 4.12 -8.54 6.60
CA GLU A 11 4.02 -7.71 7.79
C GLU A 11 4.73 -6.38 7.54
N VAL A 12 4.03 -5.29 7.81
CA VAL A 12 4.59 -3.95 7.64
C VAL A 12 4.34 -3.14 8.91
N PHE A 13 5.10 -2.07 9.10
CA PHE A 13 4.81 -1.03 10.08
C PHE A 13 4.69 0.31 9.36
N TYR A 14 4.01 1.27 9.96
CA TYR A 14 3.61 2.43 9.18
C TYR A 14 3.55 3.73 9.97
N VAL A 15 3.59 4.83 9.22
CA VAL A 15 3.26 6.17 9.68
C VAL A 15 2.00 6.62 8.93
N THR A 16 1.00 7.07 9.66
CA THR A 16 -0.25 7.56 9.05
C THR A 16 -0.06 9.00 8.61
N ALA A 17 -0.45 9.31 7.37
CA ALA A 17 -0.43 10.67 6.87
C ALA A 17 -1.44 11.54 7.64
N VAL A 18 -1.05 12.76 7.98
CA VAL A 18 -1.90 13.69 8.74
C VAL A 18 -3.14 14.06 7.93
N ASN A 19 -2.99 14.20 6.62
CA ASN A 19 -4.10 14.42 5.70
C ASN A 19 -3.78 13.77 4.36
N PHE A 20 -4.79 13.68 3.49
CA PHE A 20 -4.66 13.01 2.20
C PHE A 20 -5.22 13.92 1.11
N PRO A 21 -4.50 14.09 0.00
CA PRO A 21 -3.18 13.51 -0.32
C PRO A 21 -1.98 14.33 0.14
N GLU A 22 -2.19 15.52 0.69
CA GLU A 22 -1.12 16.50 0.97
C GLU A 22 -0.08 15.99 1.97
N GLY A 23 -0.48 15.12 2.91
CA GLY A 23 0.42 14.62 3.95
C GLY A 23 1.22 13.40 3.60
N ILE A 24 1.10 12.86 2.37
CA ILE A 24 1.76 11.61 1.99
C ILE A 24 3.28 11.73 2.04
N GLU A 25 3.83 12.79 1.43
CA GLU A 25 5.27 12.97 1.38
C GLU A 25 5.89 13.09 2.77
N ASP A 26 5.25 13.85 3.65
CA ASP A 26 5.73 14.01 5.03
C ASP A 26 5.67 12.70 5.81
N ALA A 27 4.67 11.85 5.57
CA ALA A 27 4.58 10.54 6.21
C ALA A 27 5.77 9.66 5.82
N TYR A 28 6.15 9.64 4.55
CA TYR A 28 7.33 8.90 4.10
C TYR A 28 8.62 9.48 4.64
N LYS A 29 8.74 10.80 4.68
CA LYS A 29 9.93 11.44 5.27
C LYS A 29 10.10 11.06 6.73
N LYS A 30 9.00 11.03 7.48
CA LYS A 30 9.04 10.61 8.89
C LYS A 30 9.44 9.15 9.01
N LEU A 31 8.86 8.29 8.18
CA LEU A 31 9.20 6.86 8.17
C LEU A 31 10.69 6.65 7.87
N TYR A 32 11.20 7.29 6.83
CA TYR A 32 12.62 7.17 6.46
C TYR A 32 13.54 7.68 7.56
N SER A 33 13.14 8.73 8.29
CA SER A 33 13.97 9.27 9.37
C SER A 33 14.14 8.31 10.54
N ILE A 34 13.21 7.40 10.73
CA ILE A 34 13.23 6.40 11.81
C ILE A 34 14.08 5.19 11.42
N LEU A 35 14.12 4.84 10.14
CA LEU A 35 14.72 3.61 9.65
C LEU A 35 16.24 3.74 9.46
N PRO A 36 16.99 2.62 9.68
CA PRO A 36 18.42 2.59 9.33
C PRO A 36 18.58 2.70 7.80
N GLU A 37 19.59 3.48 7.38
CA GLU A 37 19.78 3.80 5.96
C GLU A 37 20.19 2.64 5.08
N ASN A 38 20.81 1.62 5.63
CA ASN A 38 21.48 0.57 4.84
C ASN A 38 20.70 -0.75 4.76
N LYS A 39 19.43 -0.74 5.10
CA LYS A 39 18.63 -1.95 5.01
C LYS A 39 17.79 -1.94 3.75
N MET A 40 17.89 -3.03 2.97
CA MET A 40 17.03 -3.22 1.83
C MET A 40 15.68 -3.76 2.30
N ARG A 41 14.63 -3.02 2.04
CA ARG A 41 13.26 -3.43 2.35
C ARG A 41 12.30 -2.81 1.36
N ASN A 42 11.14 -3.42 1.24
CA ASN A 42 10.11 -2.90 0.36
C ASN A 42 9.25 -1.88 1.09
N PHE A 43 8.76 -0.90 0.33
CA PHE A 43 7.86 0.13 0.83
C PHE A 43 6.51 0.03 0.14
N PHE A 44 5.46 0.42 0.87
CA PHE A 44 4.08 0.31 0.42
C PHE A 44 3.30 1.56 0.81
N GLY A 45 2.25 1.83 0.03
CA GLY A 45 1.22 2.77 0.45
C GLY A 45 -0.08 2.00 0.63
N ILE A 46 -0.76 2.21 1.74
CA ILE A 46 -2.01 1.52 2.05
C ILE A 46 -3.06 2.58 2.33
N SER A 47 -4.18 2.53 1.61
CA SER A 47 -5.24 3.52 1.79
C SER A 47 -6.62 2.88 1.79
N TYR A 48 -7.51 3.46 2.58
CA TYR A 48 -8.90 3.03 2.67
C TYR A 48 -9.74 4.14 3.27
N PRO A 49 -11.06 4.18 3.00
CA PRO A 49 -11.92 5.19 3.61
C PRO A 49 -12.20 4.84 5.08
N ASN A 50 -12.25 5.87 5.93
CA ASN A 50 -12.69 5.72 7.30
C ASN A 50 -14.23 5.76 7.37
N GLU A 51 -14.79 5.73 8.58
CA GLU A 51 -16.24 5.75 8.80
C GLU A 51 -16.93 6.97 8.19
N ASN A 52 -16.23 8.10 8.09
CA ASN A 52 -16.77 9.34 7.55
C ASN A 52 -16.51 9.51 6.06
N GLY A 53 -15.90 8.51 5.40
CA GLY A 53 -15.56 8.57 3.98
C GLY A 53 -14.26 9.28 3.67
N ASN A 54 -13.52 9.74 4.67
CA ASN A 54 -12.21 10.36 4.47
C ASN A 54 -11.16 9.25 4.27
N ILE A 55 -10.21 9.53 3.40
CA ILE A 55 -9.15 8.55 3.10
C ILE A 55 -8.08 8.58 4.18
N ILE A 56 -7.81 7.39 4.75
CA ILE A 56 -6.66 7.14 5.61
C ILE A 56 -5.55 6.62 4.71
N TYR A 57 -4.35 7.19 4.83
CA TYR A 57 -3.18 6.75 4.08
C TYR A 57 -2.06 6.39 5.04
N LYS A 58 -1.50 5.19 4.85
CA LYS A 58 -0.40 4.67 5.65
C LYS A 58 0.84 4.51 4.78
N ALA A 59 1.90 5.25 5.11
CA ALA A 59 3.22 5.06 4.52
C ALA A 59 3.87 3.90 5.26
N ALA A 60 4.12 2.79 4.57
CA ALA A 60 4.48 1.53 5.22
C ALA A 60 5.82 1.00 4.75
N ALA A 61 6.51 0.30 5.64
CA ALA A 61 7.76 -0.37 5.38
C ALA A 61 7.66 -1.84 5.77
N GLU A 62 8.25 -2.71 4.97
CA GLU A 62 8.32 -4.13 5.27
C GLU A 62 9.07 -4.38 6.57
N ALA A 63 8.51 -5.20 7.47
CA ALA A 63 9.19 -5.65 8.67
C ALA A 63 10.18 -6.75 8.30
N LEU A 64 11.44 -6.58 8.71
CA LEU A 64 12.50 -7.53 8.39
C LEU A 64 12.66 -8.64 9.42
N PHE A 65 12.11 -8.43 10.62
CA PHE A 65 12.14 -9.43 11.70
C PHE A 65 10.98 -9.21 12.66
N PRO A 66 10.56 -10.24 13.41
CA PRO A 66 9.49 -10.08 14.40
C PRO A 66 9.87 -9.06 15.47
N GLY A 67 8.92 -8.18 15.80
CA GLY A 67 9.14 -7.14 16.81
C GLY A 67 9.76 -5.86 16.31
N GLU A 68 10.03 -5.75 15.00
CA GLU A 68 10.63 -4.52 14.47
C GLU A 68 9.71 -3.31 14.64
N SER A 69 8.40 -3.48 14.47
CA SER A 69 7.46 -2.38 14.68
C SER A 69 7.54 -1.83 16.11
N GLU A 70 7.67 -2.72 17.08
CA GLU A 70 7.80 -2.33 18.50
C GLU A 70 9.09 -1.59 18.76
N LYS A 71 10.17 -2.02 18.10
CA LYS A 71 11.48 -1.35 18.21
C LYS A 71 11.39 0.13 17.86
N TYR A 72 10.56 0.48 16.87
CA TYR A 72 10.40 1.86 16.43
C TYR A 72 9.16 2.53 17.01
N ASN A 73 8.42 1.83 17.87
CA ASN A 73 7.17 2.31 18.47
C ASN A 73 6.17 2.73 17.39
N LEU A 74 6.06 1.92 16.35
CA LEU A 74 5.11 2.10 15.26
C LEU A 74 4.08 0.97 15.24
N GLU A 75 2.91 1.27 14.75
CA GLU A 75 1.86 0.27 14.58
C GLU A 75 2.14 -0.59 13.35
N SER A 76 1.63 -1.81 13.37
CA SER A 76 1.81 -2.79 12.31
C SER A 76 0.52 -3.05 11.56
N PHE A 77 0.66 -3.55 10.34
CA PHE A 77 -0.45 -3.94 9.47
C PHE A 77 -0.01 -5.18 8.70
N THR A 78 -0.94 -6.08 8.44
CA THR A 78 -0.68 -7.26 7.64
C THR A 78 -1.27 -7.08 6.25
N ILE A 79 -0.42 -7.04 5.22
CA ILE A 79 -0.86 -7.12 3.84
C ILE A 79 -1.16 -8.58 3.57
N LYS A 80 -2.42 -8.90 3.31
CA LYS A 80 -2.87 -10.29 3.29
C LYS A 80 -2.57 -10.98 1.97
N LYS A 81 -2.11 -12.22 2.04
CA LYS A 81 -1.98 -13.08 0.88
C LYS A 81 -3.33 -13.29 0.21
N GLY A 82 -3.30 -13.56 -1.08
CA GLY A 82 -4.50 -13.79 -1.88
C GLY A 82 -4.39 -13.11 -3.22
N ASP A 83 -5.52 -13.06 -3.91
CA ASP A 83 -5.58 -12.49 -5.26
C ASP A 83 -5.93 -11.02 -5.20
N TYR A 84 -5.26 -10.25 -6.04
CA TYR A 84 -5.47 -8.82 -6.22
C TYR A 84 -5.67 -8.52 -7.70
N ILE A 85 -6.57 -7.60 -8.00
CA ILE A 85 -6.57 -6.98 -9.33
C ILE A 85 -5.49 -5.90 -9.31
N SER A 86 -4.69 -5.83 -10.36
CA SER A 86 -3.51 -4.96 -10.34
C SER A 86 -3.26 -4.28 -11.68
N GLU A 87 -2.52 -3.18 -11.62
CA GLU A 87 -1.99 -2.51 -12.80
C GLU A 87 -0.67 -1.85 -12.44
N LYS A 88 0.35 -2.05 -13.28
CA LYS A 88 1.67 -1.44 -13.11
C LYS A 88 1.69 -0.08 -13.77
N ILE A 89 2.31 0.89 -13.09
CA ILE A 89 2.57 2.23 -13.63
C ILE A 89 4.08 2.42 -13.71
N THR A 90 4.59 2.66 -14.92
CA THR A 90 6.00 3.00 -15.12
C THR A 90 6.17 4.52 -15.00
N ASN A 91 7.25 4.97 -14.36
CA ASN A 91 7.55 6.40 -14.18
C ASN A 91 6.37 7.15 -13.54
N TRP A 92 5.83 6.62 -12.45
CA TRP A 92 4.63 7.20 -11.83
C TRP A 92 4.83 8.65 -11.37
N LYS A 93 6.05 9.05 -11.06
CA LYS A 93 6.35 10.42 -10.62
C LYS A 93 6.16 11.46 -11.72
N LYS A 94 6.21 11.02 -12.97
CA LYS A 94 6.03 11.92 -14.13
C LYS A 94 4.60 12.47 -14.19
N ASP A 95 3.63 11.66 -13.77
CA ASP A 95 2.21 12.05 -13.71
C ASP A 95 1.54 11.35 -12.55
N VAL A 96 1.58 11.98 -11.38
CA VAL A 96 1.03 11.39 -10.15
C VAL A 96 -0.49 11.23 -10.21
N SER A 97 -1.19 11.96 -11.09
CA SER A 97 -2.63 11.80 -11.25
C SER A 97 -3.00 10.43 -11.84
N GLU A 98 -2.07 9.79 -12.53
CA GLU A 98 -2.27 8.46 -13.08
C GLU A 98 -2.54 7.43 -11.99
N VAL A 99 -1.92 7.57 -10.82
CA VAL A 99 -2.13 6.67 -9.68
C VAL A 99 -3.61 6.67 -9.27
N SER A 100 -4.19 7.85 -9.09
CA SER A 100 -5.60 7.98 -8.76
C SER A 100 -6.51 7.39 -9.83
N ASN A 101 -6.21 7.65 -11.10
CA ASN A 101 -6.99 7.14 -12.22
C ASN A 101 -6.97 5.62 -12.28
N VAL A 102 -5.81 5.02 -12.04
CA VAL A 102 -5.68 3.56 -12.03
C VAL A 102 -6.50 2.95 -10.89
N PHE A 103 -6.42 3.51 -9.68
CA PHE A 103 -7.22 2.99 -8.56
C PHE A 103 -8.72 3.13 -8.82
N GLN A 104 -9.17 4.24 -9.40
CA GLN A 104 -10.58 4.39 -9.76
C GLN A 104 -11.03 3.29 -10.72
N LYS A 105 -10.21 2.95 -11.68
CA LYS A 105 -10.46 1.86 -12.62
C LYS A 105 -10.50 0.50 -11.93
N LEU A 106 -9.52 0.21 -11.07
CA LEU A 106 -9.49 -1.06 -10.33
C LEU A 106 -10.69 -1.23 -9.41
N LEU A 107 -11.12 -0.14 -8.75
CA LEU A 107 -12.24 -0.18 -7.82
C LEU A 107 -13.60 -0.41 -8.50
N GLN A 108 -13.67 -0.30 -9.81
CA GLN A 108 -14.87 -0.63 -10.59
C GLN A 108 -15.02 -2.11 -10.87
N ASP A 109 -13.99 -2.92 -10.63
CA ASP A 109 -14.06 -4.36 -10.82
C ASP A 109 -15.06 -4.96 -9.83
N ASN A 110 -15.95 -5.84 -10.33
CA ASN A 110 -17.02 -6.40 -9.51
C ASN A 110 -16.54 -7.48 -8.54
N ARG A 111 -15.29 -7.92 -8.65
CA ARG A 111 -14.71 -8.94 -7.78
C ARG A 111 -14.05 -8.38 -6.51
N ILE A 112 -13.94 -7.05 -6.38
CA ILE A 112 -13.22 -6.47 -5.25
C ILE A 112 -13.92 -6.75 -3.92
N ASN A 113 -13.11 -6.90 -2.86
CA ASN A 113 -13.60 -7.08 -1.50
C ASN A 113 -13.89 -5.72 -0.88
N ARG A 114 -15.18 -5.39 -0.75
CA ARG A 114 -15.62 -4.08 -0.26
C ARG A 114 -15.65 -3.97 1.26
N GLN A 115 -15.65 -5.08 1.97
CA GLN A 115 -15.75 -5.06 3.43
C GLN A 115 -14.41 -4.86 4.12
N ASN A 116 -13.36 -5.52 3.61
CA ASN A 116 -12.03 -5.48 4.20
C ASN A 116 -11.00 -5.02 3.17
N GLY A 117 -11.46 -4.27 2.17
CA GLY A 117 -10.62 -3.84 1.07
C GLY A 117 -9.75 -2.65 1.43
N TYR A 118 -8.66 -2.53 0.73
CA TYR A 118 -7.76 -1.39 0.77
C TYR A 118 -7.10 -1.25 -0.58
N CYS A 119 -6.62 -0.05 -0.87
CA CYS A 119 -5.79 0.20 -2.04
C CYS A 119 -4.33 0.04 -1.61
N LEU A 120 -3.58 -0.75 -2.37
CA LEU A 120 -2.18 -1.04 -2.07
C LEU A 120 -1.31 -0.50 -3.19
N GLU A 121 -0.33 0.32 -2.82
CA GLU A 121 0.76 0.76 -3.70
C GLU A 121 1.99 -0.05 -3.34
N MET A 122 2.54 -0.76 -4.32
CA MET A 122 3.77 -1.53 -4.14
C MET A 122 4.85 -0.86 -4.98
N TYR A 123 5.85 -0.27 -4.31
CA TYR A 123 6.95 0.39 -5.00
C TYR A 123 7.98 -0.65 -5.38
N VAL A 124 8.11 -0.93 -6.69
CA VAL A 124 9.00 -2.00 -7.16
C VAL A 124 10.42 -1.51 -7.40
N ASN A 125 10.58 -0.20 -7.64
CA ASN A 125 11.88 0.47 -7.76
C ASN A 125 11.65 1.98 -7.61
N ASP A 126 12.65 2.81 -7.89
CA ASP A 126 12.55 4.25 -7.73
C ASP A 126 11.56 4.91 -8.68
N ASN A 127 11.16 4.23 -9.75
CA ASN A 127 10.35 4.82 -10.82
C ASN A 127 9.00 4.15 -11.03
N ASP A 128 8.86 2.89 -10.65
CA ASP A 128 7.70 2.08 -11.00
C ASP A 128 6.92 1.64 -9.78
N MET A 129 5.62 1.52 -9.97
CA MET A 129 4.68 1.15 -8.91
C MET A 129 3.68 0.13 -9.45
N ILE A 130 3.24 -0.79 -8.61
CA ILE A 130 2.08 -1.62 -8.89
C ILE A 130 0.96 -1.17 -7.97
N CYS A 131 -0.22 -0.89 -8.56
CA CYS A 131 -1.45 -0.60 -7.83
C CYS A 131 -2.25 -1.89 -7.72
N LEU A 132 -2.71 -2.23 -6.52
CA LEU A 132 -3.40 -3.49 -6.27
C LEU A 132 -4.61 -3.25 -5.38
N VAL A 133 -5.69 -4.01 -5.65
CA VAL A 133 -6.89 -4.01 -4.80
C VAL A 133 -7.29 -5.47 -4.57
N PRO A 134 -7.53 -5.90 -3.32
CA PRO A 134 -7.92 -7.28 -3.05
C PRO A 134 -9.24 -7.64 -3.74
N ILE A 135 -9.31 -8.83 -4.31
CA ILE A 135 -10.53 -9.37 -4.90
C ILE A 135 -11.00 -10.56 -4.10
N GLU A 136 -12.29 -10.88 -4.22
CA GLU A 136 -12.85 -12.03 -3.56
C GLU A 136 -12.23 -13.32 -4.10
N PRO A 137 -12.03 -14.33 -3.24
CA PRO A 137 -11.54 -15.61 -3.71
C PRO A 137 -12.49 -16.21 -4.74
N SER A 138 -11.90 -16.86 -5.75
CA SER A 138 -12.68 -17.63 -6.72
C SER A 138 -13.10 -18.93 -6.07
N TYR A 139 -14.41 -19.18 -6.04
CA TYR A 139 -14.95 -20.45 -5.57
C TYR A 139 -15.36 -21.30 -6.78
N ASN A 140 -14.74 -22.43 -6.91
CA ASN A 140 -15.08 -23.40 -7.94
C ASN A 140 -15.67 -24.65 -7.31
#